data_a042163172879ae86d9af95b1291ec0d
#
_entry.id   a042163172879ae86d9af95b1291ec0d
#
_cell.length_a   1.000
_cell.length_b   1.000
_cell.length_c   1.000
_cell.angle_alpha   90.00
_cell.angle_beta   90.00
_cell.angle_gamma   90.00
#
_symmetry.space_group_name_H-M   'P 1'
#
loop_
_entity.id
_entity.type
_entity.pdbx_description
1 polymer ?
#
loop_
_entity_poly.entity_id
_entity_poly.type
_entity_poly.pdbx_seq_one_letter_code
_entity_poly.pdbx_strand_id
1 'polypeptide(L)'
;DGRFIIDNPQRAFDRPVGWMIAGEVGTRRDKVGATELAVGAPKGSGLHRLDVLTFLNFVWPEMESALGKVPPKLLVVGAADPMWRGGLSSPNSMFLHAERPLVSENGTSALLHELVHIVTRVRGQPKDDWIAEGIAEFYAGELLYRAGGMSEARHDKLRRWLLDWGKDVKSLRLDRSTGPVTARAAVLLQDLDREIRRRTDDRRDLDDVVRKLMRIGKVSLADLRTAAQEVIGGKATTLDSPLLR
;
A
#
# COMPACT_ATOMS: atom_id res chain seq x y z
N ASP A 1 -6.65 -14.67 -33.82
CA ASP A 1 -6.72 -13.20 -33.82
C ASP A 1 -7.59 -12.76 -32.63
N GLY A 2 -6.93 -12.39 -31.51
CA GLY A 2 -7.63 -11.87 -30.35
C GLY A 2 -8.04 -10.42 -30.57
N ARG A 3 -9.31 -10.15 -30.76
CA ARG A 3 -9.84 -8.77 -30.68
C ARG A 3 -10.18 -8.47 -29.23
N PHE A 4 -9.62 -7.39 -28.72
CA PHE A 4 -10.00 -6.84 -27.43
C PHE A 4 -10.96 -5.68 -27.68
N ILE A 5 -12.16 -5.79 -27.12
CA ILE A 5 -13.09 -4.67 -27.03
C ILE A 5 -12.88 -4.05 -25.65
N ILE A 6 -12.42 -2.81 -25.62
CA ILE A 6 -12.33 -2.02 -24.39
C ILE A 6 -13.60 -1.19 -24.35
N ASP A 7 -14.59 -1.65 -23.61
CA ASP A 7 -15.81 -0.91 -23.39
C ASP A 7 -15.62 0.08 -22.23
N ASN A 8 -15.60 1.36 -22.56
CA ASN A 8 -15.56 2.44 -21.58
C ASN A 8 -16.61 3.49 -21.94
N PRO A 9 -17.86 3.32 -21.52
CA PRO A 9 -18.96 4.21 -21.89
C PRO A 9 -18.79 5.66 -21.41
N GLN A 10 -17.88 5.91 -20.48
CA GLN A 10 -17.61 7.25 -19.95
C GLN A 10 -16.53 8.02 -20.73
N ARG A 11 -15.85 7.37 -21.65
CA ARG A 11 -14.78 7.97 -22.46
C ARG A 11 -15.00 7.62 -23.92
N ALA A 12 -15.15 8.64 -24.75
CA ALA A 12 -15.33 8.48 -26.19
C ALA A 12 -14.16 7.78 -26.91
N PHE A 13 -13.04 7.62 -26.23
CA PHE A 13 -11.88 6.87 -26.68
C PHE A 13 -11.38 6.01 -25.55
N ASP A 14 -11.10 4.77 -25.82
CA ASP A 14 -10.55 3.82 -24.91
C ASP A 14 -9.14 4.22 -24.52
N ARG A 15 -9.07 5.06 -23.50
CA ARG A 15 -7.85 5.23 -22.74
C ARG A 15 -7.93 4.24 -21.60
N PRO A 16 -7.38 3.04 -21.74
CA PRO A 16 -7.35 2.09 -20.66
C PRO A 16 -6.66 2.76 -19.48
N VAL A 17 -7.32 2.70 -18.32
CA VAL A 17 -6.80 3.23 -17.08
C VAL A 17 -6.11 2.09 -16.37
N GLY A 18 -4.84 2.27 -16.06
CA GLY A 18 -4.05 1.27 -15.38
C GLY A 18 -2.98 0.64 -16.25
N TRP A 19 -2.29 -0.30 -15.66
CA TRP A 19 -1.26 -1.07 -16.33
C TRP A 19 -1.87 -2.07 -17.29
N MET A 20 -1.19 -2.26 -18.40
CA MET A 20 -1.54 -3.24 -19.45
C MET A 20 -0.28 -3.94 -19.92
N ILE A 21 -0.47 -5.14 -20.44
CA ILE A 21 0.61 -5.89 -21.09
C ILE A 21 0.09 -6.53 -22.37
N ALA A 22 0.88 -6.45 -23.44
CA ALA A 22 0.58 -7.07 -24.71
C ALA A 22 1.82 -7.75 -25.27
N GLY A 23 1.64 -8.77 -26.09
CA GLY A 23 2.71 -9.54 -26.72
C GLY A 23 2.67 -11.02 -26.33
N GLU A 24 3.82 -11.67 -26.34
CA GLU A 24 3.95 -13.06 -25.86
C GLU A 24 3.96 -13.11 -24.33
N VAL A 25 2.75 -13.08 -23.75
CA VAL A 25 2.52 -12.99 -22.32
C VAL A 25 2.18 -14.34 -21.71
N GLY A 26 2.83 -14.67 -20.61
CA GLY A 26 2.37 -15.70 -19.68
C GLY A 26 1.48 -15.07 -18.61
N THR A 27 0.33 -15.72 -18.33
CA THR A 27 -0.59 -15.24 -17.29
C THR A 27 -0.91 -16.33 -16.28
N ARG A 28 -1.20 -15.91 -15.04
CA ARG A 28 -1.85 -16.71 -14.01
C ARG A 28 -3.03 -15.93 -13.47
N ARG A 29 -4.10 -16.64 -13.15
CA ARG A 29 -5.32 -16.04 -12.61
C ARG A 29 -5.79 -16.84 -11.42
N ASP A 30 -6.43 -16.16 -10.49
CA ASP A 30 -7.05 -16.74 -9.32
C ASP A 30 -8.20 -15.85 -8.86
N LYS A 31 -8.95 -16.32 -7.88
CA LYS A 31 -10.00 -15.55 -7.22
C LYS A 31 -9.82 -15.68 -5.72
N VAL A 32 -9.65 -14.53 -5.04
CA VAL A 32 -9.57 -14.48 -3.60
C VAL A 32 -10.69 -13.59 -3.06
N GLY A 33 -11.52 -14.13 -2.17
CA GLY A 33 -12.73 -13.45 -1.73
C GLY A 33 -13.61 -13.04 -2.93
N ALA A 34 -13.91 -11.75 -3.03
CA ALA A 34 -14.68 -11.19 -4.15
C ALA A 34 -13.80 -10.66 -5.29
N THR A 35 -12.46 -10.73 -5.17
CA THR A 35 -11.52 -10.16 -6.14
C THR A 35 -11.01 -11.17 -7.15
N GLU A 36 -11.09 -10.83 -8.43
CA GLU A 36 -10.40 -11.55 -9.50
C GLU A 36 -8.94 -11.06 -9.59
N LEU A 37 -7.98 -11.94 -9.38
CA LEU A 37 -6.55 -11.67 -9.50
C LEU A 37 -6.01 -12.15 -10.85
N ALA A 38 -5.17 -11.34 -11.46
CA ALA A 38 -4.38 -11.73 -12.63
C ALA A 38 -2.95 -11.25 -12.50
N VAL A 39 -1.99 -12.11 -12.80
CA VAL A 39 -0.57 -11.77 -12.90
C VAL A 39 -0.10 -12.07 -14.30
N GLY A 40 0.39 -11.05 -15.01
CA GLY A 40 0.89 -11.15 -16.39
C GLY A 40 2.33 -10.68 -16.48
N ALA A 41 3.13 -11.41 -17.26
CA ALA A 41 4.51 -11.02 -17.56
C ALA A 41 4.93 -11.61 -18.92
N PRO A 42 5.91 -11.00 -19.63
CA PRO A 42 6.47 -11.62 -20.83
C PRO A 42 6.97 -13.04 -20.53
N LYS A 43 6.83 -13.95 -21.46
CA LYS A 43 7.43 -15.27 -21.33
C LYS A 43 8.95 -15.13 -21.18
N GLY A 44 9.54 -15.85 -20.22
CA GLY A 44 10.98 -15.77 -19.95
C GLY A 44 11.44 -14.55 -19.15
N SER A 45 10.55 -13.67 -18.68
CA SER A 45 10.90 -12.46 -17.93
C SER A 45 11.41 -12.69 -16.50
N GLY A 46 11.47 -13.92 -16.02
CA GLY A 46 11.92 -14.23 -14.65
C GLY A 46 10.85 -14.00 -13.56
N LEU A 47 9.73 -13.32 -13.83
CA LEU A 47 8.68 -13.17 -12.82
C LEU A 47 7.98 -14.50 -12.54
N HIS A 48 8.08 -14.95 -11.29
CA HIS A 48 7.39 -16.13 -10.79
C HIS A 48 5.91 -15.80 -10.47
N ARG A 49 5.07 -15.86 -11.51
CA ARG A 49 3.65 -15.43 -11.44
C ARG A 49 2.83 -16.19 -10.39
N LEU A 50 3.15 -17.47 -10.16
CA LEU A 50 2.46 -18.25 -9.14
C LEU A 50 2.84 -17.79 -7.74
N ASP A 51 4.11 -17.46 -7.50
CA ASP A 51 4.57 -16.96 -6.20
C ASP A 51 3.90 -15.65 -5.85
N VAL A 52 3.75 -14.73 -6.84
CA VAL A 52 3.00 -13.48 -6.66
C VAL A 52 1.54 -13.76 -6.29
N LEU A 53 0.85 -14.66 -6.98
CA LEU A 53 -0.52 -15.04 -6.64
C LEU A 53 -0.63 -15.66 -5.26
N THR A 54 0.26 -16.60 -4.93
CA THR A 54 0.30 -17.26 -3.62
C THR A 54 0.51 -16.25 -2.50
N PHE A 55 1.43 -15.31 -2.70
CA PHE A 55 1.70 -14.27 -1.73
C PHE A 55 0.50 -13.32 -1.55
N LEU A 56 -0.16 -12.94 -2.64
CA LEU A 56 -1.39 -12.14 -2.57
C LEU A 56 -2.50 -12.90 -1.83
N ASN A 57 -2.74 -14.17 -2.15
CA ASN A 57 -3.72 -15.00 -1.45
C ASN A 57 -3.42 -15.10 0.06
N PHE A 58 -2.15 -15.21 0.41
CA PHE A 58 -1.71 -15.32 1.80
C PHE A 58 -2.03 -14.06 2.63
N VAL A 59 -1.82 -12.86 2.08
CA VAL A 59 -2.03 -11.60 2.80
C VAL A 59 -3.44 -11.03 2.66
N TRP A 60 -4.23 -11.55 1.71
CA TRP A 60 -5.53 -10.97 1.35
C TRP A 60 -6.56 -10.93 2.48
N PRO A 61 -6.70 -11.98 3.32
CA PRO A 61 -7.65 -11.94 4.44
C PRO A 61 -7.36 -10.79 5.40
N GLU A 62 -6.08 -10.52 5.69
CA GLU A 62 -5.68 -9.41 6.56
C GLU A 62 -5.94 -8.06 5.89
N MET A 63 -5.76 -7.96 4.58
CA MET A 63 -6.09 -6.76 3.81
C MET A 63 -7.60 -6.45 3.87
N GLU A 64 -8.45 -7.46 3.67
CA GLU A 64 -9.91 -7.30 3.77
C GLU A 64 -10.33 -6.94 5.20
N SER A 65 -9.76 -7.59 6.21
CA SER A 65 -10.02 -7.31 7.62
C SER A 65 -9.65 -5.88 7.98
N ALA A 66 -8.44 -5.45 7.61
CA ALA A 66 -7.93 -4.12 7.95
C ALA A 66 -8.69 -3.00 7.23
N LEU A 67 -8.90 -3.11 5.93
CA LEU A 67 -9.39 -2.02 5.09
C LEU A 67 -10.87 -2.12 4.72
N GLY A 68 -11.49 -3.28 4.89
CA GLY A 68 -12.93 -3.52 4.73
C GLY A 68 -13.44 -3.46 3.29
N LYS A 69 -12.68 -2.92 2.35
CA LYS A 69 -13.06 -2.81 0.93
C LYS A 69 -11.86 -3.08 0.05
N VAL A 70 -12.01 -4.02 -0.88
CA VAL A 70 -11.00 -4.39 -1.86
C VAL A 70 -11.53 -4.19 -3.29
N PRO A 71 -10.66 -4.03 -4.29
CA PRO A 71 -11.10 -3.89 -5.68
C PRO A 71 -11.69 -5.21 -6.20
N PRO A 72 -12.70 -5.17 -7.10
CA PRO A 72 -13.27 -6.40 -7.68
C PRO A 72 -12.30 -7.12 -8.61
N LYS A 73 -11.29 -6.42 -9.12
CA LYS A 73 -10.24 -6.96 -10.00
C LYS A 73 -8.90 -6.32 -9.68
N LEU A 74 -7.84 -7.12 -9.77
CA LEU A 74 -6.46 -6.65 -9.65
C LEU A 74 -5.61 -7.31 -10.73
N LEU A 75 -4.89 -6.49 -11.50
CA LEU A 75 -3.87 -6.94 -12.44
C LEU A 75 -2.49 -6.55 -11.92
N VAL A 76 -1.61 -7.53 -11.77
CA VAL A 76 -0.17 -7.31 -11.57
C VAL A 76 0.53 -7.56 -12.90
N VAL A 77 1.23 -6.56 -13.40
CA VAL A 77 2.07 -6.63 -14.59
C VAL A 77 3.52 -6.65 -14.18
N GLY A 78 4.26 -7.65 -14.60
CA GLY A 78 5.69 -7.74 -14.35
C GLY A 78 6.53 -7.64 -15.60
N ALA A 79 7.66 -6.98 -15.51
CA ALA A 79 8.69 -6.97 -16.54
C ALA A 79 10.07 -6.79 -15.91
N ALA A 80 11.11 -7.25 -16.62
CA ALA A 80 12.51 -7.05 -16.25
C ALA A 80 13.07 -5.75 -16.85
N ASP A 81 14.39 -5.56 -16.75
CA ASP A 81 15.08 -4.44 -17.41
C ASP A 81 14.71 -4.31 -18.90
N PRO A 82 14.65 -3.10 -19.41
CA PRO A 82 15.05 -1.81 -18.82
C PRO A 82 13.96 -1.08 -18.04
N MET A 83 12.92 -1.77 -17.59
CA MET A 83 11.85 -1.16 -16.82
C MET A 83 12.32 -0.69 -15.43
N TRP A 84 11.57 0.24 -14.84
CA TRP A 84 11.83 0.74 -13.49
C TRP A 84 11.94 -0.40 -12.47
N ARG A 85 13.04 -0.44 -11.71
CA ARG A 85 13.33 -1.50 -10.72
C ARG A 85 12.55 -1.31 -9.39
N GLY A 86 11.26 -1.05 -9.47
CA GLY A 86 10.37 -0.85 -8.33
C GLY A 86 8.98 -1.42 -8.56
N GLY A 87 8.01 -0.87 -7.85
CA GLY A 87 6.58 -1.05 -8.06
C GLY A 87 5.94 0.29 -8.43
N LEU A 88 4.83 0.26 -9.14
CA LEU A 88 4.03 1.44 -9.50
C LEU A 88 2.56 1.06 -9.53
N SER A 89 1.78 1.65 -8.63
CA SER A 89 0.33 1.47 -8.57
C SER A 89 -0.42 2.31 -9.61
N SER A 90 -1.57 1.79 -10.01
CA SER A 90 -2.55 2.46 -10.88
C SER A 90 -3.94 1.92 -10.56
N PRO A 91 -5.04 2.49 -11.04
CA PRO A 91 -6.35 1.96 -10.72
C PRO A 91 -6.50 0.48 -11.05
N ASN A 92 -6.79 -0.33 -10.02
CA ASN A 92 -6.97 -1.78 -10.08
C ASN A 92 -5.81 -2.56 -10.73
N SER A 93 -4.62 -1.99 -10.77
CA SER A 93 -3.45 -2.62 -11.38
C SER A 93 -2.15 -2.08 -10.82
N MET A 94 -1.09 -2.87 -10.91
CA MET A 94 0.26 -2.43 -10.57
C MET A 94 1.29 -3.02 -11.54
N PHE A 95 2.39 -2.32 -11.67
CA PHE A 95 3.63 -2.84 -12.23
C PHE A 95 4.54 -3.30 -11.09
N LEU A 96 5.24 -4.41 -11.27
CA LEU A 96 6.28 -4.91 -10.40
C LEU A 96 7.48 -5.36 -11.24
N HIS A 97 8.68 -4.87 -10.90
CA HIS A 97 9.88 -5.36 -11.57
C HIS A 97 10.12 -6.85 -11.26
N ALA A 98 10.43 -7.63 -12.29
CA ALA A 98 10.51 -9.10 -12.18
C ALA A 98 11.56 -9.60 -11.17
N GLU A 99 12.64 -8.84 -10.96
CA GLU A 99 13.71 -9.17 -10.03
C GLU A 99 13.49 -8.61 -8.61
N ARG A 100 12.37 -7.90 -8.38
CA ARG A 100 12.07 -7.42 -7.02
C ARG A 100 11.62 -8.59 -6.15
N PRO A 101 12.24 -8.80 -4.98
CA PRO A 101 11.75 -9.79 -4.04
C PRO A 101 10.36 -9.40 -3.53
N LEU A 102 9.50 -10.38 -3.29
CA LEU A 102 8.18 -10.15 -2.69
C LEU A 102 8.30 -9.55 -1.29
N VAL A 103 9.32 -9.98 -0.55
CA VAL A 103 9.72 -9.39 0.74
C VAL A 103 11.24 -9.23 0.73
N SER A 104 11.72 -8.03 0.98
CA SER A 104 13.14 -7.72 1.08
C SER A 104 13.75 -8.22 2.40
N GLU A 105 15.09 -8.28 2.50
CA GLU A 105 15.78 -8.72 3.72
C GLU A 105 15.44 -7.87 4.95
N ASN A 106 15.22 -6.56 4.76
CA ASN A 106 14.79 -5.65 5.80
C ASN A 106 13.31 -5.79 6.20
N GLY A 107 12.53 -6.62 5.49
CA GLY A 107 11.11 -6.86 5.77
C GLY A 107 10.15 -5.99 4.97
N THR A 108 10.61 -5.06 4.11
CA THR A 108 9.75 -4.26 3.25
C THR A 108 9.24 -5.06 2.05
N SER A 109 8.09 -4.68 1.51
CA SER A 109 7.49 -5.30 0.32
C SER A 109 6.96 -4.23 -0.63
N ALA A 110 7.62 -4.05 -1.77
CA ALA A 110 7.14 -3.13 -2.81
C ALA A 110 5.76 -3.55 -3.34
N LEU A 111 5.49 -4.86 -3.46
CA LEU A 111 4.20 -5.36 -3.88
C LEU A 111 3.08 -4.95 -2.92
N LEU A 112 3.28 -5.14 -1.62
CA LEU A 112 2.27 -4.76 -0.62
C LEU A 112 2.10 -3.24 -0.52
N HIS A 113 3.18 -2.48 -0.60
CA HIS A 113 3.14 -1.03 -0.64
C HIS A 113 2.22 -0.52 -1.77
N GLU A 114 2.45 -0.98 -3.01
CA GLU A 114 1.62 -0.60 -4.15
C GLU A 114 0.18 -1.13 -4.05
N LEU A 115 0.00 -2.33 -3.49
CA LEU A 115 -1.32 -2.89 -3.24
C LEU A 115 -2.15 -2.02 -2.30
N VAL A 116 -1.54 -1.50 -1.23
CA VAL A 116 -2.22 -0.60 -0.29
C VAL A 116 -2.68 0.69 -0.97
N HIS A 117 -1.87 1.28 -1.85
CA HIS A 117 -2.31 2.43 -2.65
C HIS A 117 -3.54 2.12 -3.51
N ILE A 118 -3.58 0.93 -4.14
CA ILE A 118 -4.72 0.51 -4.98
C ILE A 118 -5.98 0.31 -4.15
N VAL A 119 -5.86 -0.29 -2.98
CA VAL A 119 -6.99 -0.63 -2.12
C VAL A 119 -7.53 0.62 -1.42
N THR A 120 -6.65 1.41 -0.81
CA THR A 120 -7.05 2.59 -0.03
C THR A 120 -7.53 3.74 -0.91
N ARG A 121 -6.89 3.93 -2.07
CA ARG A 121 -7.07 5.09 -2.96
C ARG A 121 -6.89 6.43 -2.24
N VAL A 122 -6.26 6.42 -1.08
CA VAL A 122 -5.92 7.64 -0.35
C VAL A 122 -4.81 8.37 -1.09
N ARG A 123 -4.96 9.68 -1.24
CA ARG A 123 -3.96 10.58 -1.81
C ARG A 123 -3.80 11.78 -0.90
N GLY A 124 -2.59 12.25 -0.70
CA GLY A 124 -2.34 13.48 0.04
C GLY A 124 -2.75 14.73 -0.74
N GLN A 125 -3.20 15.76 -0.03
CA GLN A 125 -3.24 17.12 -0.55
C GLN A 125 -1.80 17.67 -0.67
N PRO A 126 -1.57 18.83 -1.29
CA PRO A 126 -0.25 19.47 -1.31
C PRO A 126 0.36 19.50 0.10
N LYS A 127 1.61 19.07 0.23
CA LYS A 127 2.36 18.88 1.49
C LYS A 127 1.85 17.76 2.42
N ASP A 128 0.87 16.98 2.01
CA ASP A 128 0.32 15.87 2.79
C ASP A 128 0.48 14.50 2.12
N ASP A 129 1.32 14.41 1.10
CA ASP A 129 1.66 13.16 0.39
C ASP A 129 2.16 12.05 1.34
N TRP A 130 2.84 12.46 2.42
CA TRP A 130 3.35 11.56 3.46
C TRP A 130 2.25 10.70 4.12
N ILE A 131 0.99 11.15 4.10
CA ILE A 131 -0.13 10.39 4.67
C ILE A 131 -0.38 9.13 3.83
N ALA A 132 -0.48 9.27 2.52
CA ALA A 132 -0.69 8.14 1.61
C ALA A 132 0.51 7.19 1.60
N GLU A 133 1.73 7.73 1.51
CA GLU A 133 2.96 6.97 1.50
C GLU A 133 3.22 6.26 2.83
N GLY A 134 2.97 6.96 3.94
CA GLY A 134 3.08 6.39 5.29
C GLY A 134 2.08 5.25 5.53
N ILE A 135 0.83 5.40 5.07
CA ILE A 135 -0.18 4.34 5.12
C ILE A 135 0.29 3.12 4.31
N ALA A 136 0.79 3.33 3.10
CA ALA A 136 1.25 2.24 2.25
C ALA A 136 2.40 1.46 2.90
N GLU A 137 3.41 2.14 3.43
CA GLU A 137 4.56 1.52 4.08
C GLU A 137 4.19 0.89 5.44
N PHE A 138 3.31 1.51 6.21
CA PHE A 138 2.79 0.94 7.47
C PHE A 138 2.13 -0.42 7.19
N TYR A 139 1.14 -0.46 6.28
CA TYR A 139 0.43 -1.70 6.00
C TYR A 139 1.27 -2.73 5.26
N ALA A 140 2.27 -2.33 4.48
CA ALA A 140 3.17 -3.30 3.85
C ALA A 140 3.87 -4.21 4.88
N GLY A 141 4.30 -3.64 6.02
CA GLY A 141 4.85 -4.42 7.14
C GLY A 141 3.79 -5.10 7.99
N GLU A 142 2.75 -4.36 8.34
CA GLU A 142 1.70 -4.80 9.27
C GLU A 142 0.88 -5.98 8.74
N LEU A 143 0.47 -5.96 7.47
CA LEU A 143 -0.28 -7.05 6.85
C LEU A 143 0.53 -8.33 6.78
N LEU A 144 1.83 -8.23 6.47
CA LEU A 144 2.71 -9.38 6.46
C LEU A 144 2.88 -9.97 7.87
N TYR A 145 2.97 -9.12 8.89
CA TYR A 145 3.03 -9.53 10.28
C TYR A 145 1.73 -10.20 10.74
N ARG A 146 0.58 -9.58 10.51
CA ARG A 146 -0.76 -10.12 10.87
C ARG A 146 -1.04 -11.44 10.18
N ALA A 147 -0.65 -11.60 8.91
CA ALA A 147 -0.78 -12.85 8.19
C ALA A 147 0.17 -13.97 8.68
N GLY A 148 1.06 -13.69 9.63
CA GLY A 148 2.04 -14.67 10.12
C GLY A 148 3.26 -14.86 9.21
N GLY A 149 3.43 -14.03 8.18
CA GLY A 149 4.59 -14.04 7.28
C GLY A 149 5.84 -13.40 7.88
N MET A 150 5.71 -12.78 9.04
CA MET A 150 6.80 -12.12 9.76
C MET A 150 6.68 -12.39 11.26
N SER A 151 7.78 -12.78 11.92
CA SER A 151 7.81 -12.90 13.38
C SER A 151 7.80 -11.51 14.04
N GLU A 152 7.37 -11.44 15.30
CA GLU A 152 7.42 -10.20 16.10
C GLU A 152 8.82 -9.57 16.11
N ALA A 153 9.85 -10.37 16.37
CA ALA A 153 11.24 -9.90 16.37
C ALA A 153 11.66 -9.28 15.01
N ARG A 154 11.18 -9.83 13.90
CA ARG A 154 11.44 -9.29 12.56
C ARG A 154 10.63 -8.02 12.30
N HIS A 155 9.39 -7.96 12.76
CA HIS A 155 8.55 -6.76 12.69
C HIS A 155 9.17 -5.60 13.48
N ASP A 156 9.68 -5.87 14.68
CA ASP A 156 10.42 -4.88 15.47
C ASP A 156 11.73 -4.45 14.79
N LYS A 157 12.43 -5.37 14.13
CA LYS A 157 13.63 -5.04 13.36
C LYS A 157 13.29 -4.13 12.17
N LEU A 158 12.19 -4.39 11.46
CA LEU A 158 11.69 -3.51 10.40
C LEU A 158 11.42 -2.11 10.93
N ARG A 159 10.73 -1.99 12.07
CA ARG A 159 10.47 -0.69 12.68
C ARG A 159 11.77 0.06 13.01
N ARG A 160 12.76 -0.61 13.61
CA ARG A 160 14.07 0.01 13.92
C ARG A 160 14.78 0.46 12.65
N TRP A 161 14.71 -0.33 11.59
CA TRP A 161 15.28 0.03 10.30
C TRP A 161 14.60 1.28 9.70
N LEU A 162 13.26 1.36 9.73
CA LEU A 162 12.51 2.54 9.27
C LEU A 162 12.86 3.79 10.09
N LEU A 163 13.00 3.64 11.41
CA LEU A 163 13.44 4.72 12.30
C LEU A 163 14.83 5.24 11.94
N ASP A 164 15.79 4.35 11.75
CA ASP A 164 17.18 4.72 11.42
C ASP A 164 17.25 5.37 10.03
N TRP A 165 16.54 4.80 9.05
CA TRP A 165 16.51 5.36 7.71
C TRP A 165 15.88 6.76 7.66
N GLY A 166 14.85 7.02 8.45
CA GLY A 166 14.14 8.30 8.52
C GLY A 166 14.66 9.27 9.60
N LYS A 167 15.76 8.96 10.31
CA LYS A 167 16.21 9.73 11.50
C LYS A 167 16.52 11.20 11.23
N ASP A 168 17.03 11.50 10.04
CA ASP A 168 17.45 12.87 9.67
C ASP A 168 16.34 13.70 9.03
N VAL A 169 15.14 13.11 8.83
CA VAL A 169 13.98 13.82 8.30
C VAL A 169 13.52 14.87 9.29
N LYS A 170 13.45 16.12 8.83
CA LYS A 170 13.07 17.29 9.67
C LYS A 170 11.61 17.68 9.49
N SER A 171 10.98 17.34 8.37
CA SER A 171 9.56 17.59 8.10
C SER A 171 9.00 16.52 7.20
N LEU A 172 7.75 16.13 7.45
CA LEU A 172 6.95 15.28 6.56
C LEU A 172 6.14 16.11 5.57
N ARG A 173 6.01 17.42 5.79
CA ARG A 173 5.18 18.34 5.01
C ARG A 173 5.82 18.69 3.67
N LEU A 174 5.98 17.71 2.81
CA LEU A 174 6.56 17.82 1.46
C LEU A 174 5.52 17.48 0.40
N ASP A 175 5.70 18.03 -0.81
CA ASP A 175 4.81 17.76 -1.94
C ASP A 175 4.95 16.33 -2.48
N ARG A 176 6.10 15.70 -2.24
CA ARG A 176 6.37 14.30 -2.58
C ARG A 176 7.17 13.63 -1.47
N SER A 177 6.73 12.47 -1.06
CA SER A 177 7.38 11.67 -0.04
C SER A 177 8.09 10.49 -0.69
N THR A 178 9.36 10.32 -0.41
CA THR A 178 10.17 9.21 -0.95
C THR A 178 11.18 8.76 0.10
N GLY A 179 11.51 7.48 0.06
CA GLY A 179 12.58 6.90 0.86
C GLY A 179 12.49 7.25 2.36
N PRO A 180 13.44 8.02 2.90
CA PRO A 180 13.47 8.35 4.32
C PRO A 180 12.20 9.03 4.84
N VAL A 181 11.54 9.86 4.01
CA VAL A 181 10.31 10.56 4.39
C VAL A 181 9.16 9.56 4.54
N THR A 182 9.01 8.63 3.59
CA THR A 182 8.03 7.52 3.65
C THR A 182 8.29 6.66 4.90
N ALA A 183 9.55 6.29 5.16
CA ALA A 183 9.92 5.51 6.34
C ALA A 183 9.55 6.24 7.65
N ARG A 184 9.85 7.54 7.73
CA ARG A 184 9.51 8.35 8.91
C ARG A 184 8.01 8.51 9.10
N ALA A 185 7.26 8.65 8.01
CA ALA A 185 5.81 8.71 8.04
C ALA A 185 5.18 7.39 8.55
N ALA A 186 5.66 6.25 8.07
CA ALA A 186 5.21 4.95 8.55
C ALA A 186 5.44 4.78 10.06
N VAL A 187 6.59 5.21 10.57
CA VAL A 187 6.87 5.18 12.01
C VAL A 187 5.92 6.09 12.79
N LEU A 188 5.63 7.28 12.30
CA LEU A 188 4.66 8.17 12.95
C LEU A 188 3.26 7.52 13.01
N LEU A 189 2.85 6.82 11.95
CA LEU A 189 1.58 6.09 11.94
C LEU A 189 1.59 4.87 12.87
N GLN A 190 2.72 4.17 13.02
CA GLN A 190 2.87 3.13 14.04
C GLN A 190 2.74 3.69 15.46
N ASP A 191 3.27 4.89 15.71
CA ASP A 191 3.10 5.55 17.01
C ASP A 191 1.66 6.00 17.23
N LEU A 192 0.97 6.46 16.18
CA LEU A 192 -0.46 6.79 16.23
C LEU A 192 -1.29 5.54 16.51
N ASP A 193 -1.01 4.40 15.86
CA ASP A 193 -1.68 3.13 16.12
C ASP A 193 -1.56 2.72 17.60
N ARG A 194 -0.35 2.79 18.16
CA ARG A 194 -0.09 2.51 19.57
C ARG A 194 -0.84 3.47 20.50
N GLU A 195 -0.92 4.76 20.16
CA GLU A 195 -1.71 5.72 20.93
C GLU A 195 -3.20 5.37 20.91
N ILE A 196 -3.74 5.03 19.72
CA ILE A 196 -5.14 4.64 19.56
C ILE A 196 -5.43 3.40 20.42
N ARG A 197 -4.68 2.33 20.25
CA ARG A 197 -4.85 1.07 21.00
C ARG A 197 -4.82 1.30 22.50
N ARG A 198 -3.79 1.96 23.01
CA ARG A 198 -3.67 2.26 24.43
C ARG A 198 -4.84 3.07 24.98
N ARG A 199 -5.35 4.05 24.23
CA ARG A 199 -6.43 4.95 24.68
C ARG A 199 -7.82 4.37 24.53
N THR A 200 -7.93 3.28 23.80
CA THR A 200 -9.21 2.61 23.54
C THR A 200 -9.25 1.19 24.12
N ASP A 201 -8.27 0.82 24.95
CA ASP A 201 -8.12 -0.53 25.51
C ASP A 201 -8.19 -1.60 24.41
N ASP A 202 -7.37 -1.42 23.35
CA ASP A 202 -7.26 -2.26 22.14
C ASP A 202 -8.57 -2.48 21.37
N ARG A 203 -9.62 -1.69 21.64
CA ARG A 203 -10.90 -1.79 20.92
C ARG A 203 -10.88 -1.11 19.54
N ARG A 204 -9.91 -0.24 19.32
CA ARG A 204 -9.70 0.51 18.06
C ARG A 204 -8.22 0.55 17.71
N ASP A 205 -7.96 0.75 16.44
CA ASP A 205 -6.60 0.82 15.89
C ASP A 205 -6.55 1.80 14.70
N LEU A 206 -5.42 1.81 14.01
CA LEU A 206 -5.23 2.66 12.84
C LEU A 206 -6.16 2.29 11.67
N ASP A 207 -6.63 1.04 11.60
CA ASP A 207 -7.56 0.60 10.55
C ASP A 207 -8.84 1.44 10.56
N ASP A 208 -9.36 1.78 11.75
CA ASP A 208 -10.55 2.62 11.90
C ASP A 208 -10.32 4.04 11.35
N VAL A 209 -9.14 4.59 11.56
CA VAL A 209 -8.74 5.91 11.02
C VAL A 209 -8.64 5.83 9.50
N VAL A 210 -7.90 4.85 8.98
CA VAL A 210 -7.66 4.71 7.54
C VAL A 210 -8.97 4.46 6.78
N ARG A 211 -9.90 3.65 7.31
CA ARG A 211 -11.24 3.48 6.70
C ARG A 211 -12.01 4.80 6.60
N LYS A 212 -11.82 5.75 7.53
CA LYS A 212 -12.40 7.10 7.43
C LYS A 212 -11.73 7.90 6.32
N LEU A 213 -10.39 7.88 6.23
CA LEU A 213 -9.63 8.56 5.18
C LEU A 213 -9.97 8.03 3.78
N MET A 214 -10.20 6.72 3.63
CA MET A 214 -10.61 6.09 2.37
C MET A 214 -11.94 6.66 1.83
N ARG A 215 -12.84 7.12 2.69
CA ARG A 215 -14.11 7.75 2.28
C ARG A 215 -13.90 9.17 1.75
N ILE A 216 -12.85 9.85 2.21
CA ILE A 216 -12.49 11.19 1.77
C ILE A 216 -11.70 11.12 0.45
N GLY A 217 -10.77 10.17 0.35
CA GLY A 217 -9.94 9.94 -0.83
C GLY A 217 -8.74 10.88 -0.93
N LYS A 218 -8.95 12.20 -1.11
CA LYS A 218 -7.87 13.19 -1.12
C LYS A 218 -7.80 13.90 0.23
N VAL A 219 -6.83 13.56 1.04
CA VAL A 219 -6.76 13.87 2.48
C VAL A 219 -5.70 14.91 2.82
N SER A 220 -5.97 15.67 3.86
CA SER A 220 -5.05 16.59 4.50
C SER A 220 -4.66 16.13 5.91
N LEU A 221 -3.65 16.78 6.50
CA LEU A 221 -3.31 16.60 7.92
C LEU A 221 -4.52 16.93 8.84
N ALA A 222 -5.36 17.89 8.46
CA ALA A 222 -6.57 18.21 9.22
C ALA A 222 -7.56 17.04 9.21
N ASP A 223 -7.75 16.38 8.06
CA ASP A 223 -8.61 15.20 7.94
C ASP A 223 -8.08 14.03 8.77
N LEU A 224 -6.76 13.79 8.75
CA LEU A 224 -6.14 12.78 9.60
C LEU A 224 -6.34 13.05 11.09
N ARG A 225 -6.16 14.31 11.52
CA ARG A 225 -6.40 14.73 12.91
C ARG A 225 -7.85 14.51 13.33
N THR A 226 -8.79 14.91 12.48
CA THR A 226 -10.22 14.71 12.73
C THR A 226 -10.57 13.23 12.83
N ALA A 227 -10.12 12.41 11.88
CA ALA A 227 -10.36 10.97 11.90
C ALA A 227 -9.78 10.29 13.15
N ALA A 228 -8.55 10.63 13.53
CA ALA A 228 -7.91 10.11 14.74
C ALA A 228 -8.65 10.56 16.02
N GLN A 229 -9.06 11.83 16.08
CA GLN A 229 -9.80 12.38 17.21
C GLN A 229 -11.15 11.67 17.41
N GLU A 230 -11.86 11.40 16.34
CA GLU A 230 -13.14 10.66 16.39
C GLU A 230 -12.98 9.21 16.87
N VAL A 231 -11.86 8.56 16.46
CA VAL A 231 -11.58 7.18 16.86
C VAL A 231 -11.16 7.08 18.33
N ILE A 232 -10.34 8.02 18.80
CA ILE A 232 -9.82 8.05 20.18
C ILE A 232 -10.84 8.64 21.16
N GLY A 233 -11.78 9.46 20.69
CA GLY A 233 -12.64 10.27 21.55
C GLY A 233 -11.92 11.48 22.17
N GLY A 234 -10.88 12.01 21.52
CA GLY A 234 -10.11 13.15 21.96
C GLY A 234 -8.86 13.35 21.12
N LYS A 235 -8.11 14.43 21.37
CA LYS A 235 -6.95 14.82 20.58
C LYS A 235 -5.88 13.72 20.54
N ALA A 236 -5.38 13.39 19.35
CA ALA A 236 -4.24 12.49 19.16
C ALA A 236 -2.93 13.26 19.36
N THR A 237 -2.19 12.95 20.43
CA THR A 237 -0.95 13.67 20.80
C THR A 237 0.20 13.35 19.85
N THR A 238 0.25 12.18 19.27
CA THR A 238 1.21 11.79 18.22
C THR A 238 1.20 12.77 17.04
N LEU A 239 0.04 13.34 16.69
CA LEU A 239 -0.10 14.28 15.59
C LEU A 239 0.26 15.74 15.95
N ASP A 240 0.76 15.99 17.16
CA ASP A 240 1.42 17.25 17.53
C ASP A 240 2.93 17.27 17.24
N SER A 241 3.43 16.21 16.59
CA SER A 241 4.85 16.06 16.25
C SER A 241 5.42 17.29 15.54
N PRO A 242 6.65 17.71 15.88
CA PRO A 242 7.37 18.77 15.17
C PRO A 242 7.54 18.50 13.66
N LEU A 243 7.52 17.22 13.26
CA LEU A 243 7.60 16.80 11.86
C LEU A 243 6.41 17.28 11.00
N LEU A 244 5.32 17.73 11.62
CA LEU A 244 4.07 18.13 10.96
C LEU A 244 3.85 19.66 10.98
N ARG A 245 4.89 20.42 11.25
CA ARG A 245 4.88 21.89 11.21
C ARG A 245 5.29 22.46 9.86
#